data_04f4fc7d9a004f438aaf1cc2b510b33d
#
_entry.id   04f4fc7d9a004f438aaf1cc2b510b33d
#
_cell.length_a   1.000
_cell.length_b   1.000
_cell.length_c   1.000
_cell.angle_alpha   90.00
_cell.angle_beta   90.00
_cell.angle_gamma   90.00
#
_symmetry.space_group_name_H-M   'P 1'
#
loop_
_entity.id
_entity.type
_entity.pdbx_description
1 polymer ?
#
loop_
_entity_poly.entity_id
_entity_poly.type
_entity_poly.pdbx_seq_one_letter_code
_entity_poly.pdbx_strand_id
1 'polypeptide(L)'
;MTVSIQLKGADELRKYIATLGDKVQQEVGKKVMATAFDMRADIVKSIRKPGRGTMYYRIYDPESGYTKIYAGDSEGFVVALKGKQNLSQTHRASADGDPPASDTGRLEGSIFFDKEGPLTATVGSHLAYAVHLEYGTIKMAARPFFRPAVERIRGKFEARLEAAVKRATQ
;
A
#
# COMPACT_ATOMS: atom_id res chain seq x y z
N MET A 1 7.40 -2.73 12.74
CA MET A 1 8.30 -2.13 11.72
C MET A 1 7.41 -1.42 10.74
N THR A 2 7.54 -0.11 10.59
CA THR A 2 6.70 0.71 9.72
C THR A 2 7.47 0.99 8.44
N VAL A 3 6.89 0.73 7.27
CA VAL A 3 7.46 1.17 5.99
C VAL A 3 7.06 2.62 5.80
N SER A 4 8.01 3.54 5.87
CA SER A 4 7.81 4.94 5.52
C SER A 4 8.66 5.30 4.30
N ILE A 5 8.09 6.05 3.38
CA ILE A 5 8.82 6.58 2.23
C ILE A 5 9.00 8.07 2.46
N GLN A 6 10.26 8.52 2.56
CA GLN A 6 10.61 9.93 2.61
C GLN A 6 11.02 10.42 1.22
N LEU A 7 10.41 11.50 0.76
CA LEU A 7 10.79 12.16 -0.49
C LEU A 7 12.05 13.00 -0.26
N LYS A 8 13.15 12.73 -0.98
CA LYS A 8 14.34 13.59 -0.99
C LYS A 8 13.98 15.00 -1.50
N GLY A 9 14.53 16.04 -0.86
CA GLY A 9 14.22 17.45 -1.18
C GLY A 9 13.08 18.05 -0.34
N ALA A 10 12.38 17.25 0.45
CA ALA A 10 11.32 17.76 1.31
C ALA A 10 11.81 18.76 2.36
N ASP A 11 13.02 18.61 2.87
CA ASP A 11 13.56 19.50 3.91
C ASP A 11 13.93 20.88 3.39
N GLU A 12 14.46 20.97 2.15
CA GLU A 12 14.74 22.25 1.49
C GLU A 12 13.45 22.99 1.17
N LEU A 13 12.44 22.26 0.65
CA LEU A 13 11.12 22.81 0.40
C LEU A 13 10.45 23.28 1.70
N ARG A 14 10.58 22.54 2.80
CA ARG A 14 10.09 22.95 4.12
C ARG A 14 10.72 24.24 4.61
N LYS A 15 12.04 24.39 4.48
CA LYS A 15 12.76 25.61 4.84
C LYS A 15 12.26 26.80 4.01
N TYR A 16 12.08 26.60 2.71
CA TYR A 16 11.55 27.64 1.81
C TYR A 16 10.12 28.03 2.20
N ILE A 17 9.23 27.06 2.41
CA ILE A 17 7.83 27.32 2.80
C ILE A 17 7.74 27.95 4.19
N ALA A 18 8.66 27.64 5.12
CA ALA A 18 8.71 28.27 6.45
C ALA A 18 9.03 29.78 6.38
N THR A 19 9.65 30.25 5.31
CA THR A 19 9.88 31.69 5.07
C THR A 19 8.66 32.39 4.45
N LEU A 20 7.70 31.62 3.96
CA LEU A 20 6.45 32.13 3.41
C LEU A 20 5.42 32.27 4.53
N GLY A 21 4.55 33.29 4.46
CA GLY A 21 3.56 33.53 5.51
C GLY A 21 2.58 32.37 5.76
N ASP A 22 1.87 32.43 6.89
CA ASP A 22 0.98 31.37 7.40
C ASP A 22 -0.06 30.88 6.38
N LYS A 23 -0.57 31.76 5.51
CA LYS A 23 -1.51 31.39 4.46
C LYS A 23 -0.93 30.34 3.50
N VAL A 24 0.34 30.51 3.09
CA VAL A 24 1.02 29.57 2.18
C VAL A 24 1.20 28.22 2.87
N GLN A 25 1.64 28.24 4.13
CA GLN A 25 1.79 27.00 4.92
C GLN A 25 0.48 26.23 5.02
N GLN A 26 -0.63 26.90 5.28
CA GLN A 26 -1.95 26.28 5.37
C GLN A 26 -2.38 25.68 4.02
N GLU A 27 -2.26 26.41 2.92
CA GLU A 27 -2.65 25.91 1.60
C GLU A 27 -1.78 24.73 1.15
N VAL A 28 -0.46 24.81 1.36
CA VAL A 28 0.46 23.70 1.07
C VAL A 28 0.14 22.50 1.95
N GLY A 29 -0.10 22.69 3.26
CA GLY A 29 -0.46 21.63 4.20
C GLY A 29 -1.72 20.87 3.76
N LYS A 30 -2.75 21.59 3.29
CA LYS A 30 -3.96 20.96 2.72
C LYS A 30 -3.62 20.07 1.51
N LYS A 31 -2.69 20.49 0.65
CA LYS A 31 -2.30 19.71 -0.53
C LYS A 31 -1.44 18.50 -0.16
N VAL A 32 -0.57 18.62 0.85
CA VAL A 32 0.17 17.47 1.41
C VAL A 32 -0.78 16.42 1.93
N MET A 33 -1.77 16.80 2.75
CA MET A 33 -2.77 15.87 3.28
C MET A 33 -3.61 15.22 2.19
N ALA A 34 -4.10 16.00 1.23
CA ALA A 34 -4.88 15.47 0.11
C ALA A 34 -4.05 14.47 -0.72
N THR A 35 -2.76 14.72 -0.89
CA THR A 35 -1.88 13.82 -1.63
C THR A 35 -1.60 12.52 -0.86
N ALA A 36 -1.41 12.59 0.46
CA ALA A 36 -1.26 11.40 1.31
C ALA A 36 -2.53 10.53 1.27
N PHE A 37 -3.71 11.16 1.32
CA PHE A 37 -4.98 10.46 1.19
C PHE A 37 -5.11 9.76 -0.17
N ASP A 38 -4.80 10.48 -1.27
CA ASP A 38 -4.85 9.91 -2.62
C ASP A 38 -3.84 8.77 -2.79
N MET A 39 -2.64 8.88 -2.21
CA MET A 39 -1.62 7.84 -2.23
C MET A 39 -2.10 6.58 -1.50
N ARG A 40 -2.69 6.74 -0.31
CA ARG A 40 -3.32 5.62 0.40
C ARG A 40 -4.39 4.95 -0.45
N ALA A 41 -5.27 5.74 -1.06
CA ALA A 41 -6.35 5.22 -1.91
C ALA A 41 -5.81 4.47 -3.14
N ASP A 42 -4.75 4.97 -3.77
CA ASP A 42 -4.10 4.34 -4.92
C ASP A 42 -3.43 3.02 -4.54
N ILE A 43 -2.74 2.96 -3.39
CA ILE A 43 -2.17 1.73 -2.85
C ILE A 43 -3.26 0.69 -2.60
N VAL A 44 -4.32 1.04 -1.86
CA VAL A 44 -5.44 0.14 -1.58
C VAL A 44 -6.09 -0.35 -2.88
N LYS A 45 -6.29 0.54 -3.85
CA LYS A 45 -6.83 0.18 -5.17
C LYS A 45 -5.93 -0.81 -5.91
N SER A 46 -4.60 -0.66 -5.80
CA SER A 46 -3.65 -1.58 -6.44
C SER A 46 -3.69 -2.98 -5.82
N ILE A 47 -3.83 -3.07 -4.48
CA ILE A 47 -3.94 -4.34 -3.73
C ILE A 47 -5.27 -5.06 -4.03
N ARG A 48 -6.34 -4.32 -4.27
CA ARG A 48 -7.67 -4.88 -4.59
C ARG A 48 -7.79 -5.46 -6.00
N LYS A 49 -6.82 -5.20 -6.86
CA LYS A 49 -6.84 -5.79 -8.20
C LYS A 49 -6.73 -7.31 -8.13
N PRO A 50 -7.45 -8.05 -8.98
CA PRO A 50 -7.27 -9.49 -9.08
C PRO A 50 -5.82 -9.86 -9.38
N GLY A 51 -5.31 -10.87 -8.69
CA GLY A 51 -3.99 -11.42 -8.97
C GLY A 51 -3.93 -12.06 -10.37
N ARG A 52 -2.71 -12.21 -10.91
CA ARG A 52 -2.43 -12.87 -12.18
C ARG A 52 -1.55 -14.12 -12.03
N GLY A 53 -1.18 -14.45 -10.79
CA GLY A 53 -0.36 -15.61 -10.45
C GLY A 53 -1.19 -16.88 -10.21
N THR A 54 -0.65 -17.77 -9.39
CA THR A 54 -1.24 -19.08 -9.09
C THR A 54 -2.63 -18.96 -8.46
N MET A 55 -3.55 -19.79 -8.93
CA MET A 55 -4.87 -19.95 -8.32
C MET A 55 -4.77 -20.93 -7.15
N TYR A 56 -5.33 -20.54 -6.03
CA TYR A 56 -5.45 -21.39 -4.84
C TYR A 56 -6.91 -21.73 -4.59
N TYR A 57 -7.16 -23.00 -4.22
CA TYR A 57 -8.48 -23.52 -3.86
C TYR A 57 -8.47 -23.93 -2.39
N ARG A 58 -9.51 -23.57 -1.65
CA ARG A 58 -9.66 -23.87 -0.21
C ARG A 58 -10.87 -24.75 0.00
N ILE A 59 -10.64 -25.95 0.46
CA ILE A 59 -11.67 -26.94 0.69
C ILE A 59 -11.63 -27.33 2.17
N TYR A 60 -12.73 -27.10 2.89
CA TYR A 60 -12.88 -27.60 4.25
C TYR A 60 -13.27 -29.06 4.22
N ASP A 61 -12.51 -29.88 4.90
CA ASP A 61 -12.74 -31.29 5.08
C ASP A 61 -13.29 -31.53 6.50
N PRO A 62 -14.58 -31.87 6.64
CA PRO A 62 -15.20 -32.05 7.95
C PRO A 62 -14.65 -33.27 8.71
N GLU A 63 -14.19 -34.33 8.00
CA GLU A 63 -13.69 -35.57 8.61
C GLU A 63 -12.32 -35.31 9.26
N SER A 64 -11.43 -34.60 8.60
CA SER A 64 -10.13 -34.26 9.18
C SER A 64 -10.18 -33.04 10.09
N GLY A 65 -11.21 -32.19 9.99
CA GLY A 65 -11.33 -30.92 10.70
C GLY A 65 -10.39 -29.84 10.22
N TYR A 66 -9.85 -29.93 8.99
CA TYR A 66 -8.92 -28.99 8.40
C TYR A 66 -9.46 -28.37 7.12
N THR A 67 -9.09 -27.11 6.86
CA THR A 67 -9.20 -26.50 5.53
C THR A 67 -7.92 -26.78 4.76
N LYS A 68 -8.03 -27.56 3.68
CA LYS A 68 -6.93 -27.89 2.78
C LYS A 68 -6.82 -26.85 1.68
N ILE A 69 -5.61 -26.39 1.36
CA ILE A 69 -5.31 -25.40 0.33
C ILE A 69 -4.54 -26.09 -0.79
N TYR A 70 -5.08 -26.01 -2.00
CA TYR A 70 -4.50 -26.59 -3.22
C TYR A 70 -4.00 -25.44 -4.11
N ALA A 71 -2.86 -25.62 -4.78
CA ALA A 71 -2.28 -24.65 -5.71
C ALA A 71 -2.44 -25.13 -7.15
N GLY A 72 -3.23 -24.40 -7.94
CA GLY A 72 -3.48 -24.77 -9.35
C GLY A 72 -4.02 -26.20 -9.48
N ASP A 73 -3.44 -26.97 -10.40
CA ASP A 73 -3.81 -28.37 -10.68
C ASP A 73 -2.94 -29.37 -9.90
N SER A 74 -2.38 -28.96 -8.75
CA SER A 74 -1.54 -29.83 -7.92
C SER A 74 -2.34 -31.04 -7.38
N GLU A 75 -1.77 -32.23 -7.43
CA GLU A 75 -2.39 -33.47 -6.92
C GLU A 75 -2.48 -33.54 -5.40
N GLY A 76 -1.90 -32.61 -4.67
CA GLY A 76 -1.93 -32.55 -3.20
C GLY A 76 -2.20 -31.16 -2.66
N PHE A 77 -2.60 -31.07 -1.40
CA PHE A 77 -2.71 -29.77 -0.74
C PHE A 77 -1.33 -29.24 -0.37
N VAL A 78 -1.17 -27.92 -0.49
CA VAL A 78 0.10 -27.20 -0.15
C VAL A 78 0.15 -26.89 1.34
N VAL A 79 -1.02 -26.59 1.94
CA VAL A 79 -1.17 -26.23 3.36
C VAL A 79 -2.49 -26.75 3.90
N ALA A 80 -2.49 -27.21 5.16
CA ALA A 80 -3.70 -27.51 5.91
C ALA A 80 -3.82 -26.57 7.12
N LEU A 81 -4.95 -25.89 7.24
CA LEU A 81 -5.27 -25.00 8.35
C LEU A 81 -6.34 -25.63 9.22
N LYS A 82 -6.12 -25.67 10.56
CA LYS A 82 -7.08 -26.23 11.50
C LYS A 82 -8.41 -25.48 11.47
N GLY A 83 -9.51 -26.20 11.40
CA GLY A 83 -10.87 -25.67 11.40
C GLY A 83 -11.32 -25.11 10.06
N LYS A 84 -12.59 -24.71 10.01
CA LYS A 84 -13.19 -24.04 8.85
C LYS A 84 -12.69 -22.59 8.82
N GLN A 85 -12.10 -22.21 7.70
CA GLN A 85 -11.61 -20.84 7.51
C GLN A 85 -12.70 -19.97 6.87
N ASN A 86 -12.89 -18.76 7.42
CA ASN A 86 -13.81 -17.77 6.84
C ASN A 86 -13.08 -16.98 5.72
N LEU A 87 -12.68 -17.69 4.68
CA LEU A 87 -11.96 -17.16 3.51
C LEU A 87 -12.72 -17.55 2.24
N SER A 88 -12.51 -16.80 1.17
CA SER A 88 -13.02 -17.18 -0.15
C SER A 88 -12.53 -18.59 -0.53
N GLN A 89 -13.40 -19.37 -1.17
CA GLN A 89 -13.03 -20.72 -1.62
C GLN A 89 -11.88 -20.70 -2.64
N THR A 90 -11.77 -19.62 -3.38
CA THR A 90 -10.70 -19.43 -4.38
C THR A 90 -9.98 -18.12 -4.14
N HIS A 91 -8.67 -18.12 -4.37
CA HIS A 91 -7.84 -16.92 -4.37
C HIS A 91 -6.78 -17.03 -5.47
N ARG A 92 -6.67 -16.00 -6.30
CA ARG A 92 -5.59 -15.88 -7.26
C ARG A 92 -4.49 -14.98 -6.70
N ALA A 93 -3.32 -15.52 -6.46
CA ALA A 93 -2.17 -14.75 -5.99
C ALA A 93 -1.71 -13.72 -7.05
N SER A 94 -0.97 -12.71 -6.64
CA SER A 94 -0.28 -11.82 -7.57
C SER A 94 0.86 -12.57 -8.27
N ALA A 95 1.19 -12.18 -9.49
CA ALA A 95 2.43 -12.60 -10.14
C ALA A 95 3.62 -11.83 -9.58
N ASP A 96 4.84 -12.30 -9.87
CA ASP A 96 6.07 -11.63 -9.48
C ASP A 96 6.15 -10.23 -10.11
N GLY A 97 6.53 -9.24 -9.33
CA GLY A 97 6.56 -7.83 -9.76
C GLY A 97 5.20 -7.11 -9.74
N ASP A 98 4.09 -7.84 -9.66
CA ASP A 98 2.76 -7.23 -9.50
C ASP A 98 2.50 -6.84 -8.03
N PRO A 99 1.66 -5.82 -7.77
CA PRO A 99 1.18 -5.53 -6.43
C PRO A 99 0.53 -6.76 -5.78
N PRO A 100 0.61 -6.91 -4.44
CA PRO A 100 -0.03 -8.03 -3.76
C PRO A 100 -1.53 -8.08 -4.03
N ALA A 101 -2.08 -9.24 -4.34
CA ALA A 101 -3.52 -9.41 -4.47
C ALA A 101 -4.16 -9.60 -3.08
N SER A 102 -5.23 -8.86 -2.81
CA SER A 102 -5.97 -8.98 -1.55
C SER A 102 -6.62 -10.36 -1.43
N ASP A 103 -6.44 -10.99 -0.28
CA ASP A 103 -7.07 -12.27 0.07
C ASP A 103 -8.04 -12.07 1.25
N THR A 104 -7.49 -11.71 2.41
CA THR A 104 -8.24 -11.54 3.65
C THR A 104 -8.63 -10.08 3.93
N GLY A 105 -8.20 -9.14 3.11
CA GLY A 105 -8.35 -7.71 3.36
C GLY A 105 -7.39 -7.12 4.41
N ARG A 106 -6.59 -7.96 5.10
CA ARG A 106 -5.71 -7.49 6.19
C ARG A 106 -4.68 -6.48 5.72
N LEU A 107 -4.05 -6.71 4.55
CA LEU A 107 -3.04 -5.79 4.02
C LEU A 107 -3.67 -4.45 3.65
N GLU A 108 -4.76 -4.46 2.90
CA GLU A 108 -5.45 -3.22 2.51
C GLU A 108 -5.98 -2.44 3.70
N GLY A 109 -6.52 -3.13 4.71
CA GLY A 109 -6.98 -2.53 5.96
C GLY A 109 -5.86 -1.97 6.84
N SER A 110 -4.61 -2.41 6.64
CA SER A 110 -3.45 -1.95 7.39
C SER A 110 -2.82 -0.67 6.83
N ILE A 111 -3.22 -0.25 5.62
CA ILE A 111 -2.65 0.95 5.00
C ILE A 111 -3.26 2.18 5.66
N PHE A 112 -2.42 2.95 6.31
CA PHE A 112 -2.79 4.18 7.00
C PHE A 112 -2.14 5.41 6.37
N PHE A 113 -2.64 6.58 6.71
CA PHE A 113 -1.94 7.84 6.55
C PHE A 113 -2.10 8.66 7.82
N ASP A 114 -1.03 9.31 8.24
CA ASP A 114 -1.00 10.13 9.44
C ASP A 114 -0.42 11.51 9.13
N LYS A 115 -0.96 12.51 9.82
CA LYS A 115 -0.44 13.87 9.79
C LYS A 115 0.59 14.03 10.92
N GLU A 116 1.87 14.10 10.55
CA GLU A 116 2.96 14.31 11.52
C GLU A 116 3.27 15.79 11.78
N GLY A 117 2.79 16.66 10.92
CA GLY A 117 3.01 18.11 11.08
C GLY A 117 2.25 18.94 10.05
N PRO A 118 2.43 20.26 10.05
CA PRO A 118 1.74 21.16 9.12
C PRO A 118 1.97 20.82 7.66
N LEU A 119 3.20 20.37 7.33
CA LEU A 119 3.67 20.10 5.97
C LEU A 119 4.17 18.65 5.83
N THR A 120 3.81 17.76 6.75
CA THR A 120 4.28 16.39 6.76
C THR A 120 3.13 15.42 6.96
N ALA A 121 3.07 14.43 6.10
CA ALA A 121 2.17 13.29 6.24
C ALA A 121 2.91 12.00 5.92
N THR A 122 2.64 10.95 6.66
CA THR A 122 3.19 9.61 6.44
C THR A 122 2.10 8.68 5.94
N VAL A 123 2.45 7.88 4.94
CA VAL A 123 1.63 6.76 4.46
C VAL A 123 2.39 5.47 4.71
N GLY A 124 1.76 4.52 5.38
CA GLY A 124 2.44 3.31 5.80
C GLY A 124 1.51 2.10 5.96
N SER A 125 2.07 1.01 6.43
CA SER A 125 1.35 -0.19 6.83
C SER A 125 1.75 -0.62 8.23
N HIS A 126 0.78 -1.02 9.04
CA HIS A 126 1.04 -1.57 10.39
C HIS A 126 1.52 -3.04 10.36
N LEU A 127 1.55 -3.67 9.19
CA LEU A 127 1.92 -5.08 9.08
C LEU A 127 3.41 -5.24 8.75
N ALA A 128 4.11 -5.99 9.59
CA ALA A 128 5.55 -6.23 9.42
C ALA A 128 5.89 -6.90 8.08
N TYR A 129 5.04 -7.79 7.57
CA TYR A 129 5.28 -8.46 6.31
C TYR A 129 5.12 -7.56 5.07
N ALA A 130 4.56 -6.36 5.20
CA ALA A 130 4.46 -5.40 4.11
C ALA A 130 5.83 -5.04 3.50
N VAL A 131 6.88 -5.00 4.34
CA VAL A 131 8.28 -4.80 3.91
C VAL A 131 8.73 -5.93 2.99
N HIS A 132 8.43 -7.18 3.37
CA HIS A 132 8.80 -8.35 2.59
C HIS A 132 8.07 -8.40 1.24
N LEU A 133 6.82 -7.93 1.20
CA LEU A 133 6.10 -7.80 -0.06
C LEU A 133 6.72 -6.71 -0.95
N GLU A 134 7.03 -5.54 -0.41
CA GLU A 134 7.59 -4.42 -1.17
C GLU A 134 8.97 -4.73 -1.78
N TYR A 135 9.85 -5.37 -1.00
CA TYR A 135 11.25 -5.59 -1.39
C TYR A 135 11.58 -7.03 -1.77
N GLY A 136 10.67 -7.96 -1.53
CA GLY A 136 10.94 -9.39 -1.67
C GLY A 136 11.75 -9.95 -0.50
N THR A 137 12.05 -11.24 -0.59
CA THR A 137 12.92 -11.99 0.32
C THR A 137 13.79 -12.92 -0.50
N ILE A 138 14.71 -13.65 0.14
CA ILE A 138 15.51 -14.70 -0.53
C ILE A 138 14.62 -15.75 -1.22
N LYS A 139 13.40 -15.98 -0.70
CA LYS A 139 12.47 -17.02 -1.19
C LYS A 139 11.27 -16.47 -1.96
N MET A 140 11.11 -15.16 -2.05
CA MET A 140 9.92 -14.54 -2.66
C MET A 140 10.34 -13.30 -3.46
N ALA A 141 9.94 -13.25 -4.72
CA ALA A 141 10.12 -12.07 -5.55
C ALA A 141 9.36 -10.86 -4.98
N ALA A 142 9.89 -9.66 -5.21
CA ALA A 142 9.26 -8.43 -4.78
C ALA A 142 7.88 -8.25 -5.45
N ARG A 143 6.94 -7.72 -4.68
CA ARG A 143 5.58 -7.37 -5.10
C ARG A 143 5.29 -5.92 -4.71
N PRO A 144 5.92 -4.94 -5.38
CA PRO A 144 5.91 -3.55 -4.96
C PRO A 144 4.52 -2.93 -5.10
N PHE A 145 4.10 -2.19 -4.10
CA PHE A 145 2.82 -1.48 -4.07
C PHE A 145 2.94 -0.04 -3.55
N PHE A 146 3.98 0.27 -2.74
CA PHE A 146 4.30 1.63 -2.33
C PHE A 146 5.08 2.38 -3.40
N ARG A 147 6.20 1.85 -3.88
CA ARG A 147 7.04 2.55 -4.89
C ARG A 147 6.27 2.94 -6.15
N PRO A 148 5.49 2.04 -6.79
CA PRO A 148 4.70 2.43 -7.96
C PRO A 148 3.63 3.50 -7.65
N ALA A 149 3.08 3.52 -6.43
CA ALA A 149 2.12 4.55 -6.02
C ALA A 149 2.81 5.92 -5.86
N VAL A 150 4.02 5.96 -5.28
CA VAL A 150 4.83 7.17 -5.18
C VAL A 150 5.12 7.75 -6.57
N GLU A 151 5.56 6.91 -7.50
CA GLU A 151 5.86 7.33 -8.88
C GLU A 151 4.65 7.93 -9.58
N ARG A 152 3.49 7.28 -9.47
CA ARG A 152 2.23 7.78 -10.05
C ARG A 152 1.76 9.10 -9.46
N ILE A 153 2.01 9.33 -8.17
CA ILE A 153 1.52 10.50 -7.45
C ILE A 153 2.48 11.68 -7.53
N ARG A 154 3.78 11.46 -7.75
CA ARG A 154 4.83 12.47 -7.75
C ARG A 154 4.46 13.70 -8.60
N GLY A 155 4.18 13.52 -9.89
CA GLY A 155 3.85 14.62 -10.78
C GLY A 155 2.59 15.39 -10.38
N LYS A 156 1.58 14.69 -9.86
CA LYS A 156 0.37 15.33 -9.32
C LYS A 156 0.67 16.15 -8.05
N PHE A 157 1.57 15.65 -7.21
CA PHE A 157 1.98 16.34 -6.00
C PHE A 157 2.71 17.63 -6.31
N GLU A 158 3.69 17.58 -7.21
CA GLU A 158 4.46 18.75 -7.66
C GLU A 158 3.53 19.85 -8.21
N ALA A 159 2.64 19.49 -9.14
CA ALA A 159 1.67 20.43 -9.70
C ALA A 159 0.71 21.02 -8.64
N ARG A 160 0.31 20.24 -7.64
CA ARG A 160 -0.52 20.73 -6.53
C ARG A 160 0.22 21.72 -5.64
N LEU A 161 1.51 21.48 -5.39
CA LEU A 161 2.34 22.39 -4.61
C LEU A 161 2.51 23.72 -5.32
N GLU A 162 2.87 23.71 -6.60
CA GLU A 162 3.01 24.91 -7.42
C GLU A 162 1.71 25.74 -7.42
N ALA A 163 0.57 25.09 -7.64
CA ALA A 163 -0.72 25.75 -7.62
C ALA A 163 -1.08 26.33 -6.24
N ALA A 164 -0.69 25.64 -5.14
CA ALA A 164 -0.95 26.13 -3.79
C ALA A 164 -0.11 27.37 -3.47
N VAL A 165 1.18 27.36 -3.81
CA VAL A 165 2.08 28.50 -3.64
C VAL A 165 1.58 29.69 -4.46
N LYS A 166 1.28 29.49 -5.75
CA LYS A 166 0.77 30.55 -6.63
C LYS A 166 -0.50 31.24 -6.12
N ARG A 167 -1.44 30.44 -5.56
CA ARG A 167 -2.68 30.99 -4.96
C ARG A 167 -2.46 31.78 -3.69
N ALA A 168 -1.48 31.39 -2.90
CA ALA A 168 -1.23 32.00 -1.61
C ALA A 168 -0.33 33.26 -1.72
N THR A 169 0.34 33.47 -2.86
CA THR A 169 1.18 34.63 -3.16
C THR A 169 0.46 35.68 -4.03
N GLN A 170 -0.77 35.41 -4.45
CA GLN A 170 -1.69 36.38 -5.09
C GLN A 170 -2.59 37.03 -4.03
#